data_132d52fe97099e3ee30ada94b4c42fe8
#
_entry.id   132d52fe97099e3ee30ada94b4c42fe8
#
_cell.length_a   1.000
_cell.length_b   1.000
_cell.length_c   1.000
_cell.angle_alpha   90.00
_cell.angle_beta   90.00
_cell.angle_gamma   90.00
#
_symmetry.space_group_name_H-M   'P 1'
#
loop_
_entity.id
_entity.type
_entity.pdbx_description
1 polymer ?
#
loop_
_entity_poly.entity_id
_entity_poly.type
_entity_poly.pdbx_seq_one_letter_code
_entity_poly.pdbx_strand_id
1 'polypeptide(L)'
;MFRKVFCISLLSVGVIGFSQKKWTIQECVDYAIKNNLQVQAQMYNKDVQTKNLEMAKKEYLPSVSGTINNNANFGQTLVGTSSIRNDSYYNGANVGASMLVYNNGRLEKSIRKTGIDVEASLQDVETIKNNIALQIAQQYLNVMLNREIKKISESAMDYAQKLYDRAKITTEVGTTAQTVLAEATASLAREKQNVKTAQINIDKALFAMAQLLQLQDYKTFDVVDIAVADKLAPQSESVEEVLNMAYTSQPVVKAAEIRIKAAEAQTEVVITNFYPTITANAAIGSFYNNLLNKNTLGYQQDPVTGALTPIMERNFFQQYSDNFGQQLSLSANIPIFNKGITKLQVEQTKINETLAKNNLEQQKFQLKQDIQQAQFNADSNFEVYTSAVEAEKSTKLALDFAEKSYEAGRSTIYDVTMARNNYANAQGSVAQAKYNYLFSIKVLDFYAGRGINF
;
A
#
# COMPACT_ATOMS: atom_id res chain seq x y z
N MET A 1 4.77 -23.79 73.63
CA MET A 1 3.49 -24.22 73.05
C MET A 1 3.03 -23.17 72.09
N PHE A 2 3.35 -23.29 70.82
CA PHE A 2 2.83 -22.39 69.77
C PHE A 2 2.19 -23.20 68.68
N ARG A 3 0.88 -23.02 68.57
CA ARG A 3 -0.02 -23.68 67.61
C ARG A 3 0.06 -22.92 66.24
N LYS A 4 0.68 -23.52 65.21
CA LYS A 4 0.69 -23.00 63.87
C LYS A 4 -0.66 -23.26 63.19
N VAL A 5 -1.40 -22.20 62.94
CA VAL A 5 -2.59 -22.19 62.10
C VAL A 5 -2.12 -22.06 60.66
N PHE A 6 -2.40 -23.08 59.81
CA PHE A 6 -2.08 -23.11 58.41
C PHE A 6 -3.30 -22.59 57.64
N CYS A 7 -3.26 -21.34 57.19
CA CYS A 7 -4.28 -20.80 56.30
C CYS A 7 -4.03 -21.29 54.85
N ILE A 8 -4.84 -22.21 54.40
CA ILE A 8 -4.93 -22.59 52.97
C ILE A 8 -5.78 -21.53 52.26
N SER A 9 -5.13 -20.60 51.59
CA SER A 9 -5.79 -19.71 50.64
C SER A 9 -6.03 -20.46 49.35
N LEU A 10 -7.30 -20.83 49.09
CA LEU A 10 -7.77 -21.33 47.77
C LEU A 10 -7.59 -20.19 46.77
N LEU A 11 -6.56 -20.27 45.89
CA LEU A 11 -6.50 -19.49 44.67
C LEU A 11 -7.55 -20.02 43.71
N SER A 12 -8.69 -19.38 43.66
CA SER A 12 -9.66 -19.54 42.56
C SER A 12 -9.06 -18.88 41.31
N VAL A 13 -8.34 -19.67 40.52
CA VAL A 13 -7.96 -19.28 39.16
C VAL A 13 -9.26 -19.21 38.34
N GLY A 14 -9.82 -18.02 38.22
CA GLY A 14 -10.89 -17.76 37.28
C GLY A 14 -10.34 -18.06 35.87
N VAL A 15 -10.78 -19.14 35.29
CA VAL A 15 -10.63 -19.40 33.87
C VAL A 15 -11.45 -18.30 33.18
N ILE A 16 -10.79 -17.22 32.83
CA ILE A 16 -11.33 -16.25 31.87
C ILE A 16 -11.42 -17.02 30.58
N GLY A 17 -12.64 -17.54 30.30
CA GLY A 17 -12.96 -18.07 29.00
C GLY A 17 -12.72 -16.93 27.98
N PHE A 18 -11.62 -16.99 27.24
CA PHE A 18 -11.43 -16.16 26.07
C PHE A 18 -12.54 -16.58 25.08
N SER A 19 -13.70 -15.92 25.17
CA SER A 19 -14.67 -15.93 24.08
C SER A 19 -13.90 -15.45 22.85
N GLN A 20 -13.72 -16.32 21.87
CA GLN A 20 -13.10 -15.96 20.60
C GLN A 20 -13.83 -14.73 20.06
N LYS A 21 -13.14 -13.58 20.03
CA LYS A 21 -13.70 -12.36 19.48
C LYS A 21 -13.93 -12.58 17.99
N LYS A 22 -15.20 -12.60 17.57
CA LYS A 22 -15.53 -12.61 16.16
C LYS A 22 -15.40 -11.20 15.59
N TRP A 23 -14.79 -11.08 14.44
CA TRP A 23 -14.48 -9.81 13.80
C TRP A 23 -15.58 -9.42 12.80
N THR A 24 -16.04 -8.20 12.88
CA THR A 24 -16.88 -7.61 11.83
C THR A 24 -16.03 -7.25 10.60
N ILE A 25 -16.68 -7.06 9.46
CA ILE A 25 -15.97 -6.64 8.25
C ILE A 25 -15.24 -5.31 8.46
N GLN A 26 -15.87 -4.36 9.17
CA GLN A 26 -15.26 -3.06 9.46
C GLN A 26 -14.02 -3.21 10.34
N GLU A 27 -14.07 -4.05 11.39
CA GLU A 27 -12.88 -4.34 12.20
C GLU A 27 -11.75 -4.97 11.39
N CYS A 28 -12.08 -5.86 10.43
CA CYS A 28 -11.10 -6.44 9.51
C CYS A 28 -10.45 -5.38 8.61
N VAL A 29 -11.25 -4.48 8.03
CA VAL A 29 -10.76 -3.38 7.18
C VAL A 29 -9.89 -2.41 8.00
N ASP A 30 -10.35 -1.97 9.16
CA ASP A 30 -9.60 -1.04 10.02
C ASP A 30 -8.27 -1.63 10.49
N TYR A 31 -8.28 -2.92 10.85
CA TYR A 31 -7.06 -3.63 11.23
C TYR A 31 -6.07 -3.73 10.07
N ALA A 32 -6.54 -4.10 8.87
CA ALA A 32 -5.70 -4.20 7.69
C ALA A 32 -5.11 -2.83 7.30
N ILE A 33 -5.91 -1.77 7.27
CA ILE A 33 -5.43 -0.41 6.98
C ILE A 33 -4.31 -0.01 7.95
N LYS A 34 -4.39 -0.43 9.20
CA LYS A 34 -3.39 -0.09 10.23
C LYS A 34 -2.12 -0.94 10.14
N ASN A 35 -2.24 -2.23 9.82
CA ASN A 35 -1.17 -3.20 9.99
C ASN A 35 -0.63 -3.77 8.67
N ASN A 36 -1.35 -3.65 7.55
CA ASN A 36 -0.94 -4.22 6.28
C ASN A 36 0.34 -3.54 5.75
N LEU A 37 1.35 -4.36 5.41
CA LEU A 37 2.66 -3.89 4.95
C LEU A 37 2.61 -3.10 3.64
N GLN A 38 1.64 -3.37 2.76
CA GLN A 38 1.49 -2.61 1.52
C GLN A 38 0.99 -1.19 1.80
N VAL A 39 0.03 -1.04 2.74
CA VAL A 39 -0.44 0.27 3.20
C VAL A 39 0.70 1.03 3.88
N GLN A 40 1.46 0.37 4.77
CA GLN A 40 2.60 0.97 5.45
C GLN A 40 3.69 1.40 4.45
N ALA A 41 4.02 0.57 3.47
CA ALA A 41 4.99 0.93 2.43
C ALA A 41 4.57 2.20 1.67
N GLN A 42 3.28 2.32 1.33
CA GLN A 42 2.78 3.51 0.64
C GLN A 42 2.74 4.74 1.57
N MET A 43 2.48 4.56 2.87
CA MET A 43 2.61 5.63 3.86
C MET A 43 4.06 6.12 3.97
N TYR A 44 5.04 5.21 3.98
CA TYR A 44 6.46 5.61 3.97
C TYR A 44 6.85 6.34 2.67
N ASN A 45 6.32 5.94 1.52
CA ASN A 45 6.52 6.68 0.27
C ASN A 45 5.99 8.12 0.38
N LYS A 46 4.79 8.31 0.94
CA LYS A 46 4.24 9.65 1.24
C LYS A 46 5.15 10.41 2.24
N ASP A 47 5.67 9.74 3.27
CA ASP A 47 6.58 10.38 4.23
C ASP A 47 7.90 10.82 3.57
N VAL A 48 8.44 10.03 2.62
CA VAL A 48 9.59 10.44 1.79
C VAL A 48 9.27 11.73 1.03
N GLN A 49 8.10 11.82 0.37
CA GLN A 49 7.70 13.06 -0.32
C GLN A 49 7.54 14.23 0.66
N THR A 50 7.02 13.99 1.86
CA THR A 50 6.94 15.01 2.91
C THR A 50 8.32 15.51 3.32
N LYS A 51 9.32 14.62 3.42
CA LYS A 51 10.71 15.02 3.70
C LYS A 51 11.35 15.77 2.54
N ASN A 52 11.03 15.43 1.29
CA ASN A 52 11.45 16.20 0.12
C ASN A 52 10.89 17.63 0.19
N LEU A 53 9.63 17.82 0.60
CA LEU A 53 9.04 19.14 0.82
C LEU A 53 9.74 19.92 1.95
N GLU A 54 10.07 19.26 3.06
CA GLU A 54 10.84 19.87 4.15
C GLU A 54 12.22 20.28 3.69
N MET A 55 12.92 19.45 2.89
CA MET A 55 14.22 19.79 2.30
C MET A 55 14.12 21.00 1.38
N ALA A 56 13.13 21.03 0.48
CA ALA A 56 12.90 22.17 -0.41
C ALA A 56 12.68 23.48 0.39
N LYS A 57 11.93 23.44 1.50
CA LYS A 57 11.75 24.59 2.39
C LYS A 57 13.03 25.02 3.07
N LYS A 58 13.94 24.09 3.38
CA LYS A 58 15.23 24.40 4.05
C LYS A 58 16.26 24.97 3.11
N GLU A 59 16.09 24.89 1.78
CA GLU A 59 16.97 25.53 0.81
C GLU A 59 17.01 27.06 0.92
N TYR A 60 16.07 27.69 1.65
CA TYR A 60 16.15 29.11 2.03
C TYR A 60 17.20 29.40 3.09
N LEU A 61 17.68 28.41 3.83
CA LEU A 61 18.64 28.61 4.89
C LEU A 61 20.08 28.63 4.33
N PRO A 62 21.00 29.38 4.94
CA PRO A 62 22.40 29.31 4.57
C PRO A 62 22.97 27.91 4.89
N SER A 63 23.80 27.41 3.98
CA SER A 63 24.66 26.25 4.25
C SER A 63 25.96 26.73 4.86
N VAL A 64 26.44 26.07 5.93
CA VAL A 64 27.72 26.35 6.56
C VAL A 64 28.57 25.09 6.51
N SER A 65 29.82 25.23 6.04
CA SER A 65 30.77 24.12 5.94
C SER A 65 32.16 24.56 6.37
N GLY A 66 32.88 23.65 7.00
CA GLY A 66 34.30 23.83 7.32
C GLY A 66 35.17 22.94 6.44
N THR A 67 36.27 23.45 5.96
CA THR A 67 37.26 22.71 5.16
C THR A 67 38.66 22.90 5.75
N ILE A 68 39.40 21.81 5.84
CA ILE A 68 40.83 21.80 6.22
C ILE A 68 41.55 21.09 5.07
N ASN A 69 42.46 21.84 4.44
CA ASN A 69 43.25 21.36 3.32
C ASN A 69 44.72 21.22 3.74
N ASN A 70 45.32 20.09 3.49
CA ASN A 70 46.74 19.84 3.65
C ASN A 70 47.33 19.39 2.33
N ASN A 71 48.24 20.18 1.78
CA ASN A 71 48.88 19.89 0.50
C ASN A 71 50.39 19.96 0.67
N ALA A 72 51.10 18.93 0.26
CA ALA A 72 52.55 18.93 0.10
C ALA A 72 52.88 18.80 -1.39
N ASN A 73 53.56 19.82 -1.93
CA ASN A 73 53.98 19.86 -3.33
C ASN A 73 55.48 19.66 -3.38
N PHE A 74 55.92 18.72 -4.19
CA PHE A 74 57.35 18.45 -4.46
C PHE A 74 57.61 18.59 -5.94
N GLY A 75 58.52 19.47 -6.30
CA GLY A 75 58.84 19.65 -7.72
C GLY A 75 59.35 21.01 -8.12
N GLN A 76 59.37 21.25 -9.40
CA GLN A 76 59.81 22.52 -9.98
C GLN A 76 58.59 23.40 -10.35
N THR A 77 58.68 24.67 -10.03
CA THR A 77 57.70 25.68 -10.42
C THR A 77 58.41 26.71 -11.35
N LEU A 78 57.73 27.16 -12.42
CA LEU A 78 58.18 28.20 -13.28
C LEU A 78 57.94 29.55 -12.58
N VAL A 79 59.04 30.29 -12.36
CA VAL A 79 59.00 31.68 -11.90
C VAL A 79 59.65 32.54 -12.96
N GLY A 80 58.84 33.27 -13.72
CA GLY A 80 59.31 33.95 -14.95
C GLY A 80 59.77 32.95 -16.01
N THR A 81 61.05 33.08 -16.47
CA THR A 81 61.68 32.16 -17.44
C THR A 81 62.50 31.03 -16.78
N SER A 82 62.62 31.03 -15.45
CA SER A 82 63.46 30.08 -14.70
C SER A 82 62.62 29.00 -14.01
N SER A 83 63.07 27.76 -14.09
CA SER A 83 62.48 26.66 -13.33
C SER A 83 63.19 26.55 -11.98
N ILE A 84 62.45 26.70 -10.91
CA ILE A 84 62.98 26.66 -9.54
C ILE A 84 62.29 25.48 -8.81
N ARG A 85 63.10 24.69 -8.07
CA ARG A 85 62.56 23.68 -7.19
C ARG A 85 61.80 24.34 -6.03
N ASN A 86 60.52 24.05 -5.90
CA ASN A 86 59.63 24.62 -4.91
C ASN A 86 58.89 23.51 -4.16
N ASP A 87 59.60 22.88 -3.20
CA ASP A 87 58.96 21.91 -2.30
C ASP A 87 58.26 22.71 -1.20
N SER A 88 56.92 22.63 -1.15
CA SER A 88 56.11 23.45 -0.24
C SER A 88 55.05 22.62 0.50
N TYR A 89 54.79 23.01 1.70
CA TYR A 89 53.67 22.48 2.49
C TYR A 89 52.68 23.61 2.76
N TYR A 90 51.43 23.35 2.41
CA TYR A 90 50.33 24.27 2.63
C TYR A 90 49.30 23.60 3.53
N ASN A 91 48.90 24.28 4.60
CA ASN A 91 47.77 23.92 5.44
C ASN A 91 46.79 25.09 5.51
N GLY A 92 45.55 24.90 5.14
CA GLY A 92 44.52 25.94 5.20
C GLY A 92 43.28 25.44 5.90
N ALA A 93 42.71 26.23 6.80
CA ALA A 93 41.43 26.00 7.44
C ALA A 93 40.48 27.16 7.09
N ASN A 94 39.28 26.79 6.64
CA ASN A 94 38.25 27.74 6.21
C ASN A 94 36.89 27.30 6.71
N VAL A 95 36.06 28.22 7.21
CA VAL A 95 34.64 28.09 7.47
C VAL A 95 33.91 29.03 6.50
N GLY A 96 33.05 28.43 5.66
CA GLY A 96 32.29 29.19 4.66
C GLY A 96 30.78 29.00 4.86
N ALA A 97 30.04 30.07 4.64
CA ALA A 97 28.56 30.06 4.57
C ALA A 97 28.14 30.53 3.16
N SER A 98 27.17 29.83 2.58
CA SER A 98 26.59 30.17 1.27
C SER A 98 25.06 30.19 1.37
N MET A 99 24.43 31.22 0.80
CA MET A 99 22.99 31.40 0.78
C MET A 99 22.52 31.88 -0.59
N LEU A 100 21.48 31.27 -1.11
CA LEU A 100 20.83 31.72 -2.33
C LEU A 100 19.90 32.89 -2.00
N VAL A 101 20.18 34.08 -2.58
CA VAL A 101 19.44 35.32 -2.30
C VAL A 101 18.33 35.55 -3.33
N TYR A 102 18.62 35.24 -4.59
CA TYR A 102 17.67 35.45 -5.67
C TYR A 102 17.82 34.37 -6.76
N ASN A 103 16.67 33.84 -7.22
CA ASN A 103 16.62 32.81 -8.26
C ASN A 103 15.31 32.85 -9.06
N ASN A 104 14.74 34.03 -9.23
CA ASN A 104 13.45 34.21 -9.92
C ASN A 104 12.29 33.35 -9.37
N GLY A 105 12.20 33.18 -8.05
CA GLY A 105 11.17 32.42 -7.40
C GLY A 105 11.29 30.89 -7.57
N ARG A 106 12.46 30.39 -8.01
CA ARG A 106 12.68 28.95 -8.22
C ARG A 106 12.42 28.14 -6.95
N LEU A 107 12.90 28.61 -5.78
CA LEU A 107 12.67 27.93 -4.51
C LEU A 107 11.18 27.82 -4.18
N GLU A 108 10.42 28.92 -4.33
CA GLU A 108 9.00 28.95 -4.10
C GLU A 108 8.24 27.98 -5.03
N LYS A 109 8.58 28.00 -6.32
CA LYS A 109 8.02 27.09 -7.33
C LYS A 109 8.38 25.62 -7.04
N SER A 110 9.60 25.34 -6.59
CA SER A 110 10.04 24.01 -6.19
C SER A 110 9.29 23.52 -4.96
N ILE A 111 9.07 24.37 -3.95
CA ILE A 111 8.25 24.07 -2.77
C ILE A 111 6.80 23.76 -3.17
N ARG A 112 6.22 24.58 -4.06
CA ARG A 112 4.87 24.35 -4.57
C ARG A 112 4.78 23.00 -5.29
N LYS A 113 5.73 22.68 -6.18
CA LYS A 113 5.79 21.42 -6.92
C LYS A 113 5.90 20.23 -5.97
N THR A 114 6.80 20.26 -5.00
CA THR A 114 6.95 19.17 -4.03
C THR A 114 5.76 19.04 -3.09
N GLY A 115 5.05 20.14 -2.79
CA GLY A 115 3.76 20.11 -2.08
C GLY A 115 2.70 19.35 -2.86
N ILE A 116 2.59 19.59 -4.17
CA ILE A 116 1.67 18.87 -5.05
C ILE A 116 2.03 17.37 -5.13
N ASP A 117 3.32 17.01 -5.11
CA ASP A 117 3.75 15.61 -5.07
C ASP A 117 3.32 14.89 -3.78
N VAL A 118 3.33 15.59 -2.65
CA VAL A 118 2.78 15.07 -1.37
C VAL A 118 1.28 14.81 -1.49
N GLU A 119 0.52 15.73 -2.10
CA GLU A 119 -0.92 15.54 -2.32
C GLU A 119 -1.21 14.34 -3.23
N ALA A 120 -0.43 14.16 -4.30
CA ALA A 120 -0.56 12.98 -5.18
C ALA A 120 -0.30 11.68 -4.41
N SER A 121 0.76 11.65 -3.59
CA SER A 121 1.11 10.48 -2.79
C SER A 121 0.08 10.14 -1.71
N LEU A 122 -0.67 11.13 -1.19
CA LEU A 122 -1.82 10.88 -0.31
C LEU A 122 -2.93 10.12 -1.04
N GLN A 123 -3.25 10.49 -2.28
CA GLN A 123 -4.24 9.76 -3.07
C GLN A 123 -3.79 8.33 -3.41
N ASP A 124 -2.48 8.11 -3.59
CA ASP A 124 -1.95 6.76 -3.77
C ASP A 124 -2.14 5.90 -2.51
N VAL A 125 -1.98 6.46 -1.31
CA VAL A 125 -2.28 5.76 -0.05
C VAL A 125 -3.76 5.37 0.02
N GLU A 126 -4.68 6.29 -0.31
CA GLU A 126 -6.12 6.00 -0.31
C GLU A 126 -6.47 4.94 -1.36
N THR A 127 -5.81 4.92 -2.52
CA THR A 127 -5.99 3.88 -3.54
C THR A 127 -5.64 2.49 -2.98
N ILE A 128 -4.51 2.34 -2.30
CA ILE A 128 -4.11 1.05 -1.70
C ILE A 128 -5.07 0.64 -0.58
N LYS A 129 -5.49 1.57 0.29
CA LYS A 129 -6.49 1.28 1.34
C LYS A 129 -7.80 0.75 0.76
N ASN A 130 -8.30 1.41 -0.29
CA ASN A 130 -9.52 1.01 -0.99
C ASN A 130 -9.40 -0.38 -1.61
N ASN A 131 -8.27 -0.69 -2.26
CA ASN A 131 -8.03 -2.01 -2.85
C ASN A 131 -7.99 -3.11 -1.79
N ILE A 132 -7.35 -2.87 -0.65
CA ILE A 132 -7.32 -3.82 0.47
C ILE A 132 -8.71 -4.02 1.06
N ALA A 133 -9.51 -2.95 1.23
CA ALA A 133 -10.88 -3.05 1.72
C ALA A 133 -11.76 -3.91 0.80
N LEU A 134 -11.62 -3.76 -0.53
CA LEU A 134 -12.34 -4.58 -1.51
C LEU A 134 -11.92 -6.06 -1.44
N GLN A 135 -10.63 -6.36 -1.30
CA GLN A 135 -10.14 -7.73 -1.14
C GLN A 135 -10.67 -8.38 0.14
N ILE A 136 -10.74 -7.61 1.25
CA ILE A 136 -11.31 -8.08 2.52
C ILE A 136 -12.79 -8.40 2.35
N ALA A 137 -13.56 -7.52 1.68
CA ALA A 137 -14.97 -7.75 1.43
C ALA A 137 -15.20 -9.04 0.62
N GLN A 138 -14.41 -9.27 -0.41
CA GLN A 138 -14.48 -10.49 -1.21
C GLN A 138 -14.22 -11.74 -0.36
N GLN A 139 -13.15 -11.71 0.43
CA GLN A 139 -12.78 -12.86 1.25
C GLN A 139 -13.77 -13.10 2.40
N TYR A 140 -14.34 -12.02 2.96
CA TYR A 140 -15.39 -12.12 3.98
C TYR A 140 -16.65 -12.82 3.43
N LEU A 141 -17.12 -12.40 2.26
CA LEU A 141 -18.27 -13.06 1.59
C LEU A 141 -17.97 -14.50 1.22
N ASN A 142 -16.72 -14.84 0.88
CA ASN A 142 -16.32 -16.23 0.66
C ASN A 142 -16.41 -17.09 1.93
N VAL A 143 -16.08 -16.54 3.11
CA VAL A 143 -16.30 -17.22 4.39
C VAL A 143 -17.79 -17.45 4.61
N MET A 144 -18.64 -16.43 4.36
CA MET A 144 -20.10 -16.54 4.53
C MET A 144 -20.69 -17.61 3.61
N LEU A 145 -20.27 -17.64 2.35
CA LEU A 145 -20.67 -18.68 1.38
C LEU A 145 -20.35 -20.09 1.90
N ASN A 146 -19.10 -20.32 2.37
CA ASN A 146 -18.70 -21.63 2.84
C ASN A 146 -19.47 -22.07 4.11
N ARG A 147 -19.86 -21.11 4.96
CA ARG A 147 -20.74 -21.38 6.11
C ARG A 147 -22.14 -21.81 5.66
N GLU A 148 -22.68 -21.15 4.64
CA GLU A 148 -23.99 -21.52 4.08
C GLU A 148 -23.96 -22.93 3.47
N ILE A 149 -22.93 -23.25 2.68
CA ILE A 149 -22.71 -24.58 2.12
C ILE A 149 -22.61 -25.65 3.23
N LYS A 150 -21.95 -25.34 4.35
CA LYS A 150 -21.88 -26.25 5.49
C LYS A 150 -23.26 -26.51 6.09
N LYS A 151 -24.10 -25.49 6.31
CA LYS A 151 -25.48 -25.65 6.79
C LYS A 151 -26.31 -26.52 5.86
N ILE A 152 -26.17 -26.35 4.54
CA ILE A 152 -26.83 -27.20 3.55
C ILE A 152 -26.38 -28.66 3.70
N SER A 153 -25.05 -28.89 3.81
CA SER A 153 -24.49 -30.24 3.98
C SER A 153 -24.91 -30.89 5.31
N GLU A 154 -25.00 -30.14 6.40
CA GLU A 154 -25.49 -30.62 7.70
C GLU A 154 -26.96 -31.03 7.61
N SER A 155 -27.79 -30.24 6.92
CA SER A 155 -29.21 -30.60 6.67
C SER A 155 -29.33 -31.88 5.83
N ALA A 156 -28.46 -32.06 4.81
CA ALA A 156 -28.45 -33.28 4.01
C ALA A 156 -27.99 -34.50 4.82
N MET A 157 -26.99 -34.34 5.69
CA MET A 157 -26.52 -35.39 6.60
C MET A 157 -27.60 -35.80 7.61
N ASP A 158 -28.30 -34.82 8.23
CA ASP A 158 -29.41 -35.13 9.16
C ASP A 158 -30.50 -35.95 8.49
N TYR A 159 -30.84 -35.61 7.25
CA TYR A 159 -31.81 -36.40 6.48
C TYR A 159 -31.29 -37.79 6.17
N ALA A 160 -30.04 -37.95 5.73
CA ALA A 160 -29.44 -39.26 5.46
C ALA A 160 -29.36 -40.12 6.73
N GLN A 161 -29.14 -39.52 7.90
CA GLN A 161 -29.18 -40.22 9.20
C GLN A 161 -30.56 -40.77 9.48
N LYS A 162 -31.63 -40.01 9.28
CA LYS A 162 -33.02 -40.49 9.47
C LYS A 162 -33.36 -41.65 8.55
N LEU A 163 -32.91 -41.60 7.28
CA LEU A 163 -33.09 -42.70 6.34
C LEU A 163 -32.33 -43.96 6.78
N TYR A 164 -31.09 -43.81 7.24
CA TYR A 164 -30.28 -44.92 7.76
C TYR A 164 -30.95 -45.56 8.99
N ASP A 165 -31.41 -44.77 9.96
CA ASP A 165 -32.04 -45.25 11.17
C ASP A 165 -33.34 -46.06 10.85
N ARG A 166 -34.13 -45.55 9.90
CA ARG A 166 -35.32 -46.26 9.41
C ARG A 166 -34.95 -47.57 8.70
N ALA A 167 -33.99 -47.54 7.78
CA ALA A 167 -33.53 -48.72 7.04
C ALA A 167 -32.96 -49.77 7.99
N LYS A 168 -32.25 -49.40 9.03
CA LYS A 168 -31.69 -50.27 10.03
C LYS A 168 -32.82 -51.04 10.78
N ILE A 169 -33.78 -50.30 11.32
CA ILE A 169 -34.93 -50.90 12.05
C ILE A 169 -35.72 -51.86 11.16
N THR A 170 -36.04 -51.45 9.92
CA THR A 170 -36.85 -52.27 9.00
C THR A 170 -36.12 -53.52 8.52
N THR A 171 -34.80 -53.47 8.40
CA THR A 171 -33.97 -54.62 8.04
C THR A 171 -33.82 -55.60 9.22
N GLU A 172 -33.65 -55.08 10.45
CA GLU A 172 -33.55 -55.90 11.66
C GLU A 172 -34.85 -56.71 11.94
N VAL A 173 -35.99 -56.10 11.61
CA VAL A 173 -37.30 -56.85 11.74
C VAL A 173 -37.64 -57.65 10.47
N GLY A 174 -36.77 -57.71 9.49
CA GLY A 174 -36.90 -58.55 8.28
C GLY A 174 -37.87 -58.02 7.21
N THR A 175 -38.36 -56.77 7.32
CA THR A 175 -39.31 -56.18 6.36
C THR A 175 -38.62 -55.55 5.13
N THR A 176 -37.30 -55.34 5.19
CA THR A 176 -36.54 -54.72 4.10
C THR A 176 -35.26 -55.51 3.81
N ALA A 177 -34.79 -55.49 2.54
CA ALA A 177 -33.59 -56.19 2.14
C ALA A 177 -32.29 -55.53 2.70
N GLN A 178 -31.28 -56.31 2.94
CA GLN A 178 -29.95 -55.87 3.39
C GLN A 178 -29.33 -54.83 2.43
N THR A 179 -29.64 -54.87 1.15
CA THR A 179 -29.20 -53.90 0.13
C THR A 179 -29.66 -52.49 0.46
N VAL A 180 -30.86 -52.29 0.97
CA VAL A 180 -31.41 -50.98 1.36
C VAL A 180 -30.61 -50.39 2.54
N LEU A 181 -30.27 -51.23 3.53
CA LEU A 181 -29.42 -50.79 4.64
C LEU A 181 -27.99 -50.42 4.14
N ALA A 182 -27.44 -51.20 3.23
CA ALA A 182 -26.12 -50.90 2.63
C ALA A 182 -26.14 -49.58 1.86
N GLU A 183 -27.16 -49.28 1.05
CA GLU A 183 -27.35 -48.03 0.35
C GLU A 183 -27.52 -46.86 1.30
N ALA A 184 -28.33 -46.98 2.35
CA ALA A 184 -28.50 -45.93 3.37
C ALA A 184 -27.19 -45.65 4.13
N THR A 185 -26.43 -46.72 4.44
CA THR A 185 -25.11 -46.60 5.09
C THR A 185 -24.12 -45.85 4.21
N ALA A 186 -24.05 -46.18 2.91
CA ALA A 186 -23.18 -45.53 1.94
C ALA A 186 -23.57 -44.05 1.75
N SER A 187 -24.87 -43.74 1.67
CA SER A 187 -25.40 -42.39 1.59
C SER A 187 -24.99 -41.54 2.82
N LEU A 188 -25.21 -42.07 4.03
CA LEU A 188 -24.82 -41.37 5.27
C LEU A 188 -23.32 -41.13 5.36
N ALA A 189 -22.50 -42.12 4.95
CA ALA A 189 -21.03 -41.95 4.93
C ALA A 189 -20.60 -40.84 3.99
N ARG A 190 -21.23 -40.72 2.83
CA ARG A 190 -20.97 -39.64 1.85
C ARG A 190 -21.34 -38.29 2.41
N GLU A 191 -22.50 -38.13 3.03
CA GLU A 191 -22.93 -36.87 3.60
C GLU A 191 -22.05 -36.45 4.80
N LYS A 192 -21.59 -37.40 5.63
CA LYS A 192 -20.59 -37.13 6.67
C LYS A 192 -19.27 -36.59 6.06
N GLN A 193 -18.83 -37.13 4.92
CA GLN A 193 -17.68 -36.63 4.18
C GLN A 193 -17.93 -35.21 3.66
N ASN A 194 -19.12 -34.94 3.10
CA ASN A 194 -19.49 -33.60 2.58
C ASN A 194 -19.45 -32.55 3.68
N VAL A 195 -20.01 -32.82 4.86
CA VAL A 195 -19.93 -31.89 6.02
C VAL A 195 -18.49 -31.65 6.43
N LYS A 196 -17.64 -32.69 6.46
CA LYS A 196 -16.23 -32.53 6.80
C LYS A 196 -15.48 -31.68 5.77
N THR A 197 -15.75 -31.89 4.48
CA THR A 197 -15.18 -31.09 3.38
C THR A 197 -15.63 -29.64 3.49
N ALA A 198 -16.91 -29.38 3.76
CA ALA A 198 -17.42 -28.02 3.94
C ALA A 198 -16.76 -27.30 5.14
N GLN A 199 -16.54 -28.03 6.26
CA GLN A 199 -15.80 -27.47 7.40
C GLN A 199 -14.36 -27.08 6.99
N ILE A 200 -13.65 -27.96 6.30
CA ILE A 200 -12.29 -27.67 5.81
C ILE A 200 -12.27 -26.45 4.88
N ASN A 201 -13.30 -26.26 4.06
CA ASN A 201 -13.39 -25.11 3.19
C ASN A 201 -13.63 -23.80 3.98
N ILE A 202 -14.40 -23.83 5.08
CA ILE A 202 -14.51 -22.69 6.01
C ILE A 202 -13.12 -22.38 6.61
N ASP A 203 -12.43 -23.40 7.12
CA ASP A 203 -11.11 -23.23 7.74
C ASP A 203 -10.10 -22.65 6.76
N LYS A 204 -10.13 -23.09 5.48
CA LYS A 204 -9.31 -22.52 4.39
C LYS A 204 -9.68 -21.07 4.10
N ALA A 205 -10.95 -20.70 4.05
CA ALA A 205 -11.41 -19.35 3.80
C ALA A 205 -11.02 -18.41 4.95
N LEU A 206 -11.15 -18.84 6.20
CA LEU A 206 -10.69 -18.09 7.38
C LEU A 206 -9.17 -17.95 7.39
N PHE A 207 -8.43 -19.00 7.03
CA PHE A 207 -6.98 -18.94 6.91
C PHE A 207 -6.53 -17.93 5.85
N ALA A 208 -7.14 -17.95 4.66
CA ALA A 208 -6.85 -16.99 3.60
C ALA A 208 -7.14 -15.54 4.04
N MET A 209 -8.23 -15.34 4.80
CA MET A 209 -8.54 -14.03 5.35
C MET A 209 -7.54 -13.58 6.42
N ALA A 210 -7.14 -14.49 7.32
CA ALA A 210 -6.11 -14.22 8.32
C ALA A 210 -4.76 -13.87 7.68
N GLN A 211 -4.40 -14.52 6.56
CA GLN A 211 -3.21 -14.16 5.77
C GLN A 211 -3.34 -12.76 5.15
N LEU A 212 -4.50 -12.41 4.60
CA LEU A 212 -4.74 -11.08 4.04
C LEU A 212 -4.63 -9.99 5.13
N LEU A 213 -5.11 -10.28 6.33
CA LEU A 213 -4.97 -9.43 7.51
C LEU A 213 -3.56 -9.45 8.12
N GLN A 214 -2.69 -10.37 7.67
CA GLN A 214 -1.34 -10.59 8.21
C GLN A 214 -1.33 -10.91 9.71
N LEU A 215 -2.32 -11.69 10.18
CA LEU A 215 -2.42 -12.11 11.56
C LEU A 215 -1.34 -13.15 11.89
N GLN A 216 -0.68 -13.00 13.05
CA GLN A 216 0.30 -13.98 13.54
C GLN A 216 -0.36 -15.27 14.02
N ASP A 217 -1.51 -15.15 14.71
CA ASP A 217 -2.32 -16.28 15.15
C ASP A 217 -3.62 -16.35 14.33
N TYR A 218 -3.63 -17.26 13.36
CA TYR A 218 -4.80 -17.52 12.52
C TYR A 218 -5.78 -18.51 13.13
N LYS A 219 -5.37 -19.29 14.15
CA LYS A 219 -6.18 -20.42 14.67
C LYS A 219 -7.37 -19.96 15.50
N THR A 220 -7.24 -18.79 16.11
CA THR A 220 -8.28 -18.19 16.96
C THR A 220 -9.12 -17.17 16.20
N PHE A 221 -8.81 -16.94 14.90
CA PHE A 221 -9.52 -15.97 14.09
C PHE A 221 -10.87 -16.48 13.61
N ASP A 222 -11.92 -15.70 13.83
CA ASP A 222 -13.27 -15.96 13.32
C ASP A 222 -13.98 -14.64 13.01
N VAL A 223 -15.01 -14.70 12.14
CA VAL A 223 -15.76 -13.52 11.70
C VAL A 223 -17.23 -13.62 12.07
N VAL A 224 -17.90 -12.48 12.20
CA VAL A 224 -19.33 -12.39 12.50
C VAL A 224 -20.14 -12.78 11.27
N ASP A 225 -21.27 -13.50 11.46
CA ASP A 225 -22.19 -13.76 10.36
C ASP A 225 -22.95 -12.49 9.98
N ILE A 226 -23.05 -12.21 8.68
CA ILE A 226 -23.83 -11.10 8.14
C ILE A 226 -25.24 -11.61 7.83
N ALA A 227 -26.26 -10.87 8.27
CA ALA A 227 -27.62 -11.12 7.86
C ALA A 227 -27.80 -10.60 6.41
N VAL A 228 -27.95 -11.53 5.49
CA VAL A 228 -28.21 -11.21 4.07
C VAL A 228 -29.69 -11.42 3.80
N ALA A 229 -30.32 -10.45 3.13
CA ALA A 229 -31.73 -10.55 2.73
C ALA A 229 -31.99 -11.83 1.90
N ASP A 230 -33.13 -12.48 2.14
CA ASP A 230 -33.49 -13.70 1.41
C ASP A 230 -33.82 -13.45 -0.07
N LYS A 231 -34.32 -12.25 -0.37
CA LYS A 231 -34.57 -11.82 -1.75
C LYS A 231 -33.73 -10.62 -2.10
N LEU A 232 -33.02 -10.73 -3.19
CA LEU A 232 -32.20 -9.66 -3.73
C LEU A 232 -32.96 -8.97 -4.89
N ALA A 233 -32.81 -7.66 -4.98
CA ALA A 233 -33.37 -6.85 -6.06
C ALA A 233 -32.31 -6.64 -7.16
N PRO A 234 -32.70 -6.43 -8.43
CA PRO A 234 -31.76 -6.10 -9.48
C PRO A 234 -31.11 -4.74 -9.23
N GLN A 235 -29.88 -4.58 -9.70
CA GLN A 235 -29.20 -3.29 -9.71
C GLN A 235 -29.93 -2.32 -10.64
N SER A 236 -30.16 -1.08 -10.17
CA SER A 236 -30.94 -0.10 -10.92
C SER A 236 -30.13 1.05 -11.51
N GLU A 237 -28.86 1.22 -11.09
CA GLU A 237 -28.01 2.31 -11.55
C GLU A 237 -27.38 1.99 -12.90
N SER A 238 -27.30 3.00 -13.77
CA SER A 238 -26.64 2.88 -15.06
C SER A 238 -25.11 3.00 -14.94
N VAL A 239 -24.39 2.47 -15.94
CA VAL A 239 -22.93 2.62 -16.03
C VAL A 239 -22.51 4.09 -15.99
N GLU A 240 -23.27 4.97 -16.67
CA GLU A 240 -22.98 6.40 -16.71
C GLU A 240 -23.11 7.07 -15.34
N GLU A 241 -24.10 6.72 -14.55
CA GLU A 241 -24.28 7.27 -13.19
C GLU A 241 -23.12 6.86 -12.28
N VAL A 242 -22.77 5.57 -12.28
CA VAL A 242 -21.64 5.06 -11.49
C VAL A 242 -20.33 5.69 -11.95
N LEU A 243 -20.12 5.85 -13.29
CA LEU A 243 -18.92 6.44 -13.86
C LEU A 243 -18.76 7.91 -13.45
N ASN A 244 -19.83 8.70 -13.50
CA ASN A 244 -19.81 10.11 -13.08
C ASN A 244 -19.45 10.26 -11.60
N MET A 245 -20.00 9.40 -10.74
CA MET A 245 -19.62 9.34 -9.32
C MET A 245 -18.15 8.92 -9.15
N ALA A 246 -17.71 7.92 -9.91
CA ALA A 246 -16.34 7.38 -9.82
C ALA A 246 -15.28 8.41 -10.21
N TYR A 247 -15.49 9.21 -11.24
CA TYR A 247 -14.54 10.26 -11.65
C TYR A 247 -14.28 11.28 -10.56
N THR A 248 -15.25 11.53 -9.69
CA THR A 248 -15.12 12.51 -8.59
C THR A 248 -14.68 11.86 -7.27
N SER A 249 -14.98 10.57 -7.06
CA SER A 249 -14.70 9.89 -5.80
C SER A 249 -13.38 9.12 -5.80
N GLN A 250 -13.00 8.50 -6.95
CA GLN A 250 -11.89 7.54 -6.98
C GLN A 250 -10.51 8.19 -6.81
N PRO A 251 -9.71 7.77 -5.81
CA PRO A 251 -8.40 8.36 -5.53
C PRO A 251 -7.42 8.23 -6.70
N VAL A 252 -7.50 7.16 -7.50
CA VAL A 252 -6.61 6.94 -8.66
C VAL A 252 -6.75 8.05 -9.72
N VAL A 253 -7.98 8.52 -9.98
CA VAL A 253 -8.25 9.63 -10.91
C VAL A 253 -7.74 10.94 -10.31
N LYS A 254 -8.04 11.21 -9.04
CA LYS A 254 -7.54 12.39 -8.31
C LYS A 254 -6.01 12.45 -8.31
N ALA A 255 -5.33 11.32 -8.06
CA ALA A 255 -3.88 11.25 -8.12
C ALA A 255 -3.34 11.63 -9.50
N ALA A 256 -3.97 11.15 -10.58
CA ALA A 256 -3.56 11.48 -11.94
C ALA A 256 -3.79 12.96 -12.27
N GLU A 257 -4.90 13.57 -11.85
CA GLU A 257 -5.18 15.00 -12.00
C GLU A 257 -4.15 15.87 -11.23
N ILE A 258 -3.81 15.46 -10.00
CA ILE A 258 -2.79 16.16 -9.20
C ILE A 258 -1.41 16.03 -9.88
N ARG A 259 -1.08 14.89 -10.49
CA ARG A 259 0.18 14.71 -11.22
C ARG A 259 0.31 15.59 -12.45
N ILE A 260 -0.79 15.96 -13.12
CA ILE A 260 -0.77 16.96 -14.19
C ILE A 260 -0.34 18.32 -13.62
N LYS A 261 -0.91 18.74 -12.49
CA LYS A 261 -0.54 19.99 -11.79
C LYS A 261 0.93 19.96 -11.35
N ALA A 262 1.45 18.81 -10.92
CA ALA A 262 2.86 18.64 -10.56
C ALA A 262 3.77 18.80 -11.79
N ALA A 263 3.39 18.25 -12.95
CA ALA A 263 4.14 18.40 -14.20
C ALA A 263 4.14 19.86 -14.70
N GLU A 264 3.01 20.55 -14.61
CA GLU A 264 2.89 21.99 -14.92
C GLU A 264 3.79 22.82 -13.98
N ALA A 265 3.74 22.55 -12.68
CA ALA A 265 4.60 23.22 -11.70
C ALA A 265 6.09 22.94 -11.97
N GLN A 266 6.45 21.73 -12.43
CA GLN A 266 7.82 21.40 -12.82
C GLN A 266 8.28 22.24 -14.02
N THR A 267 7.42 22.48 -14.99
CA THR A 267 7.73 23.39 -16.12
C THR A 267 7.99 24.81 -15.62
N GLU A 268 7.20 25.32 -14.68
CA GLU A 268 7.44 26.63 -14.06
C GLU A 268 8.80 26.69 -13.35
N VAL A 269 9.24 25.61 -12.68
CA VAL A 269 10.56 25.52 -12.05
C VAL A 269 11.67 25.60 -13.12
N VAL A 270 11.55 24.83 -14.21
CA VAL A 270 12.60 24.77 -15.25
C VAL A 270 12.70 26.08 -16.01
N ILE A 271 11.61 26.80 -16.23
CA ILE A 271 11.61 28.14 -16.86
C ILE A 271 12.50 29.13 -16.09
N THR A 272 12.62 28.98 -14.76
CA THR A 272 13.48 29.88 -13.95
C THR A 272 14.96 29.80 -14.33
N ASN A 273 15.40 28.73 -14.99
CA ASN A 273 16.80 28.59 -15.46
C ASN A 273 17.18 29.58 -16.56
N PHE A 274 16.23 30.31 -17.15
CA PHE A 274 16.52 31.43 -18.05
C PHE A 274 16.96 32.73 -17.33
N TYR A 275 16.73 32.80 -16.02
CA TYR A 275 16.90 34.02 -15.24
C TYR A 275 18.17 33.96 -14.37
N PRO A 276 18.70 35.12 -13.98
CA PRO A 276 19.87 35.19 -13.11
C PRO A 276 19.64 34.54 -11.74
N THR A 277 20.72 34.01 -11.18
CA THR A 277 20.78 33.58 -9.79
C THR A 277 21.80 34.43 -9.02
N ILE A 278 21.45 34.84 -7.81
CA ILE A 278 22.33 35.63 -6.94
C ILE A 278 22.56 34.84 -5.65
N THR A 279 23.85 34.63 -5.34
CA THR A 279 24.29 33.89 -4.15
C THR A 279 25.17 34.80 -3.30
N ALA A 280 24.89 34.91 -2.01
CA ALA A 280 25.72 35.53 -1.02
C ALA A 280 26.62 34.47 -0.37
N ASN A 281 27.94 34.80 -0.26
CA ASN A 281 28.88 33.93 0.40
C ASN A 281 29.63 34.72 1.46
N ALA A 282 29.89 34.09 2.61
CA ALA A 282 30.75 34.62 3.66
C ALA A 282 31.74 33.52 4.02
N ALA A 283 33.00 33.89 4.20
CA ALA A 283 34.02 32.94 4.61
C ALA A 283 35.00 33.59 5.58
N ILE A 284 35.46 32.79 6.52
CA ILE A 284 36.56 33.12 7.42
C ILE A 284 37.58 32.00 7.35
N GLY A 285 38.85 32.32 7.33
CA GLY A 285 39.87 31.28 7.24
C GLY A 285 41.26 31.81 7.50
N SER A 286 42.17 30.89 7.59
CA SER A 286 43.60 31.15 7.68
C SER A 286 44.38 30.01 7.06
N PHE A 287 45.66 30.30 6.79
CA PHE A 287 46.54 29.29 6.21
C PHE A 287 47.96 29.41 6.70
N TYR A 288 48.66 28.29 6.65
CA TYR A 288 50.09 28.16 6.82
C TYR A 288 50.73 27.69 5.54
N ASN A 289 51.82 28.34 5.12
CA ASN A 289 52.59 27.91 3.98
C ASN A 289 54.05 27.83 4.35
N ASN A 290 54.70 26.71 4.07
CA ASN A 290 56.13 26.48 4.37
C ASN A 290 56.83 25.95 3.13
N LEU A 291 58.00 26.56 2.83
CA LEU A 291 58.92 26.08 1.81
C LEU A 291 59.89 25.07 2.39
N LEU A 292 59.73 23.80 2.09
CA LEU A 292 60.47 22.70 2.73
C LEU A 292 61.99 22.70 2.45
N ASN A 293 62.42 23.45 1.45
CA ASN A 293 63.83 23.50 1.03
C ASN A 293 64.53 24.82 1.26
N LYS A 294 63.89 25.82 1.90
CA LYS A 294 64.46 27.13 2.15
C LYS A 294 64.08 27.66 3.52
N ASN A 295 65.07 28.16 4.28
CA ASN A 295 64.87 28.82 5.56
C ASN A 295 64.51 30.33 5.41
N THR A 296 64.57 30.88 4.23
CA THR A 296 64.29 32.29 3.94
C THR A 296 63.33 32.39 2.75
N LEU A 297 62.26 33.19 2.89
CA LEU A 297 61.26 33.45 1.86
C LEU A 297 61.78 34.46 0.80
N GLY A 298 62.90 35.08 1.05
CA GLY A 298 63.51 36.10 0.20
C GLY A 298 64.23 37.17 1.03
N TYR A 299 64.53 38.29 0.43
CA TYR A 299 65.12 39.44 1.10
C TYR A 299 64.22 40.68 0.90
N GLN A 300 63.96 41.39 1.98
CA GLN A 300 63.27 42.67 1.94
C GLN A 300 64.33 43.77 1.91
N GLN A 301 64.23 44.67 0.96
CA GLN A 301 65.07 45.81 0.88
C GLN A 301 64.52 46.97 1.73
N ASP A 302 65.32 47.52 2.64
CA ASP A 302 64.96 48.71 3.36
C ASP A 302 64.94 49.90 2.40
N PRO A 303 63.82 50.62 2.29
CA PRO A 303 63.68 51.70 1.28
C PRO A 303 64.53 52.90 1.58
N VAL A 304 65.09 53.04 2.78
CA VAL A 304 65.90 54.18 3.20
C VAL A 304 67.43 53.89 3.12
N THR A 305 67.79 52.69 3.63
CA THR A 305 69.19 52.27 3.75
C THR A 305 69.68 51.41 2.57
N GLY A 306 68.75 50.85 1.78
CA GLY A 306 69.05 49.88 0.74
C GLY A 306 69.50 48.51 1.25
N ALA A 307 69.51 48.27 2.57
CA ALA A 307 69.96 47.06 3.19
C ALA A 307 68.98 45.91 2.94
N LEU A 308 69.55 44.75 2.54
CA LEU A 308 68.74 43.50 2.36
C LEU A 308 68.68 42.77 3.64
N THR A 309 67.47 42.66 4.21
CA THR A 309 67.15 41.79 5.38
C THR A 309 66.45 40.51 4.97
N PRO A 310 66.91 39.33 5.42
CA PRO A 310 66.26 38.11 5.06
C PRO A 310 64.85 38.05 5.67
N ILE A 311 63.86 37.70 4.86
CA ILE A 311 62.50 37.41 5.32
C ILE A 311 62.53 35.99 5.85
N MET A 312 62.52 35.84 7.22
CA MET A 312 62.48 34.54 7.86
C MET A 312 61.09 33.98 7.82
N GLU A 313 61.02 32.66 7.69
CA GLU A 313 59.74 31.93 7.74
C GLU A 313 59.14 32.05 9.15
N ARG A 314 57.88 32.49 9.20
CA ARG A 314 57.14 32.58 10.48
C ARG A 314 56.68 31.19 10.92
N ASN A 315 56.59 30.97 12.20
CA ASN A 315 56.09 29.72 12.71
C ASN A 315 54.60 29.51 12.42
N PHE A 316 54.11 28.30 12.55
CA PHE A 316 52.73 27.90 12.26
C PHE A 316 51.69 28.85 12.85
N PHE A 317 51.79 29.10 14.18
CA PHE A 317 50.77 29.90 14.87
C PHE A 317 50.84 31.39 14.50
N GLN A 318 52.01 31.92 14.21
CA GLN A 318 52.16 33.28 13.72
C GLN A 318 51.53 33.44 12.35
N GLN A 319 51.81 32.51 11.43
CA GLN A 319 51.20 32.58 10.08
C GLN A 319 49.69 32.45 10.18
N TYR A 320 49.14 31.56 11.02
CA TYR A 320 47.69 31.46 11.18
C TYR A 320 47.05 32.72 11.73
N SER A 321 47.73 33.45 12.63
CA SER A 321 47.26 34.73 13.15
C SER A 321 47.32 35.83 12.08
N ASP A 322 48.42 35.89 11.36
CA ASP A 322 48.68 36.97 10.39
C ASP A 322 47.88 36.79 9.10
N ASN A 323 47.63 35.54 8.69
CA ASN A 323 46.90 35.18 7.50
C ASN A 323 45.37 35.06 7.71
N PHE A 324 44.90 35.36 8.94
CA PHE A 324 43.48 35.32 9.23
C PHE A 324 42.73 36.34 8.35
N GLY A 325 41.82 35.84 7.54
CA GLY A 325 41.04 36.65 6.59
C GLY A 325 39.56 36.43 6.70
N GLN A 326 38.81 37.45 6.33
CA GLN A 326 37.35 37.42 6.23
C GLN A 326 36.98 37.84 4.81
N GLN A 327 36.05 37.12 4.19
CA GLN A 327 35.57 37.41 2.85
C GLN A 327 34.05 37.45 2.86
N LEU A 328 33.49 38.51 2.28
CA LEU A 328 32.07 38.61 1.93
C LEU A 328 32.00 38.81 0.42
N SER A 329 31.16 38.03 -0.25
CA SER A 329 30.98 38.16 -1.70
C SER A 329 29.50 37.93 -2.06
N LEU A 330 29.08 38.67 -3.10
CA LEU A 330 27.81 38.50 -3.77
C LEU A 330 28.12 38.14 -5.23
N SER A 331 27.68 36.94 -5.63
CA SER A 331 27.89 36.41 -6.97
C SER A 331 26.58 36.39 -7.74
N ALA A 332 26.54 37.01 -8.92
CA ALA A 332 25.41 36.91 -9.85
C ALA A 332 25.81 36.06 -11.05
N ASN A 333 25.12 34.98 -11.26
CA ASN A 333 25.26 34.12 -12.44
C ASN A 333 24.13 34.43 -13.43
N ILE A 334 24.48 35.03 -14.57
CA ILE A 334 23.51 35.46 -15.59
C ILE A 334 23.69 34.58 -16.83
N PRO A 335 22.75 33.67 -17.13
CA PRO A 335 22.83 32.81 -18.31
C PRO A 335 22.56 33.65 -19.58
N ILE A 336 23.62 33.97 -20.37
CA ILE A 336 23.49 34.70 -21.62
C ILE A 336 23.20 33.74 -22.78
N PHE A 337 23.95 32.66 -22.87
CA PHE A 337 23.81 31.66 -23.93
C PHE A 337 24.27 30.28 -23.42
N ASN A 338 23.38 29.30 -23.41
CA ASN A 338 23.65 27.95 -22.95
C ASN A 338 23.40 26.89 -24.05
N LYS A 339 23.70 27.21 -25.28
CA LYS A 339 23.54 26.34 -26.46
C LYS A 339 22.07 25.86 -26.66
N GLY A 340 21.08 26.59 -26.14
CA GLY A 340 19.67 26.23 -26.23
C GLY A 340 19.22 25.13 -25.25
N ILE A 341 20.08 24.67 -24.33
CA ILE A 341 19.79 23.56 -23.41
C ILE A 341 18.57 23.87 -22.55
N THR A 342 18.43 25.05 -21.97
CA THR A 342 17.26 25.43 -21.16
C THR A 342 15.97 25.38 -21.99
N LYS A 343 16.00 25.81 -23.26
CA LYS A 343 14.84 25.72 -24.15
C LYS A 343 14.41 24.25 -24.34
N LEU A 344 15.36 23.36 -24.63
CA LEU A 344 15.09 21.93 -24.78
C LEU A 344 14.56 21.29 -23.48
N GLN A 345 15.08 21.71 -22.31
CA GLN A 345 14.56 21.26 -21.00
C GLN A 345 13.11 21.70 -20.80
N VAL A 346 12.74 22.94 -21.18
CA VAL A 346 11.33 23.38 -21.11
C VAL A 346 10.46 22.60 -22.09
N GLU A 347 10.94 22.35 -23.31
CA GLU A 347 10.20 21.50 -24.26
C GLU A 347 10.02 20.08 -23.73
N GLN A 348 11.04 19.50 -23.08
CA GLN A 348 10.96 18.20 -22.43
C GLN A 348 9.90 18.16 -21.30
N THR A 349 9.85 19.21 -20.45
CA THR A 349 8.83 19.28 -19.41
C THR A 349 7.42 19.41 -19.98
N LYS A 350 7.22 20.13 -21.08
CA LYS A 350 5.93 20.20 -21.78
C LYS A 350 5.50 18.85 -22.38
N ILE A 351 6.46 18.06 -22.86
CA ILE A 351 6.17 16.67 -23.27
C ILE A 351 5.74 15.84 -22.05
N ASN A 352 6.38 16.02 -20.90
CA ASN A 352 5.99 15.34 -19.65
C ASN A 352 4.59 15.76 -19.16
N GLU A 353 4.18 17.03 -19.35
CA GLU A 353 2.81 17.47 -19.10
C GLU A 353 1.82 16.72 -20.01
N THR A 354 2.16 16.61 -21.30
CA THR A 354 1.32 15.87 -22.26
C THR A 354 1.23 14.38 -21.87
N LEU A 355 2.35 13.80 -21.45
CA LEU A 355 2.39 12.42 -20.94
C LEU A 355 1.51 12.25 -19.69
N ALA A 356 1.55 13.20 -18.75
CA ALA A 356 0.68 13.18 -17.56
C ALA A 356 -0.81 13.26 -17.92
N LYS A 357 -1.19 14.10 -18.91
CA LYS A 357 -2.55 14.18 -19.45
C LYS A 357 -2.97 12.87 -20.09
N ASN A 358 -2.11 12.26 -20.89
CA ASN A 358 -2.38 10.96 -21.51
C ASN A 358 -2.56 9.86 -20.44
N ASN A 359 -1.76 9.88 -19.36
CA ASN A 359 -1.91 8.96 -18.24
C ASN A 359 -3.26 9.14 -17.53
N LEU A 360 -3.76 10.36 -17.36
CA LEU A 360 -5.10 10.60 -16.82
C LEU A 360 -6.19 9.98 -17.71
N GLU A 361 -6.13 10.20 -19.02
CA GLU A 361 -7.09 9.61 -19.95
C GLU A 361 -7.03 8.07 -19.94
N GLN A 362 -5.83 7.51 -19.81
CA GLN A 362 -5.65 6.06 -19.65
C GLN A 362 -6.29 5.55 -18.36
N GLN A 363 -6.11 6.25 -17.22
CA GLN A 363 -6.74 5.89 -15.95
C GLN A 363 -8.28 5.98 -16.04
N LYS A 364 -8.82 7.03 -16.66
CA LYS A 364 -10.26 7.18 -16.89
C LYS A 364 -10.81 6.07 -17.78
N PHE A 365 -10.08 5.71 -18.82
CA PHE A 365 -10.47 4.63 -19.72
C PHE A 365 -10.48 3.28 -19.01
N GLN A 366 -9.43 2.98 -18.22
CA GLN A 366 -9.36 1.76 -17.41
C GLN A 366 -10.51 1.70 -16.41
N LEU A 367 -10.75 2.78 -15.68
CA LEU A 367 -11.86 2.88 -14.72
C LEU A 367 -13.22 2.66 -15.39
N LYS A 368 -13.41 3.20 -16.61
CA LYS A 368 -14.63 2.94 -17.40
C LYS A 368 -14.79 1.45 -17.74
N GLN A 369 -13.71 0.78 -18.18
CA GLN A 369 -13.73 -0.65 -18.46
C GLN A 369 -14.03 -1.47 -17.21
N ASP A 370 -13.42 -1.12 -16.08
CA ASP A 370 -13.64 -1.82 -14.80
C ASP A 370 -15.09 -1.69 -14.33
N ILE A 371 -15.69 -0.50 -14.46
CA ILE A 371 -17.10 -0.27 -14.12
C ILE A 371 -18.04 -1.01 -15.09
N GLN A 372 -17.75 -1.00 -16.38
CA GLN A 372 -18.53 -1.76 -17.37
C GLN A 372 -18.48 -3.26 -17.07
N GLN A 373 -17.30 -3.78 -16.72
CA GLN A 373 -17.15 -5.18 -16.33
C GLN A 373 -17.89 -5.50 -15.02
N ALA A 374 -17.81 -4.59 -14.03
CA ALA A 374 -18.53 -4.75 -12.77
C ALA A 374 -20.05 -4.77 -12.96
N GLN A 375 -20.58 -3.88 -13.83
CA GLN A 375 -22.01 -3.86 -14.19
C GLN A 375 -22.42 -5.14 -14.88
N PHE A 376 -21.67 -5.56 -15.91
CA PHE A 376 -21.92 -6.82 -16.61
C PHE A 376 -21.92 -8.02 -15.65
N ASN A 377 -20.99 -8.05 -14.72
CA ASN A 377 -20.92 -9.11 -13.69
C ASN A 377 -22.14 -9.04 -12.75
N ALA A 378 -22.60 -7.84 -12.36
CA ALA A 378 -23.77 -7.69 -11.50
C ALA A 378 -25.03 -8.19 -12.21
N ASP A 379 -25.26 -7.78 -13.46
CA ASP A 379 -26.42 -8.18 -14.25
C ASP A 379 -26.42 -9.71 -14.49
N SER A 380 -25.28 -10.26 -14.93
CA SER A 380 -25.14 -11.69 -15.18
C SER A 380 -25.31 -12.53 -13.90
N ASN A 381 -24.72 -12.10 -12.80
CA ASN A 381 -24.85 -12.81 -11.51
C ASN A 381 -26.29 -12.73 -10.98
N PHE A 382 -27.02 -11.66 -11.25
CA PHE A 382 -28.45 -11.58 -10.90
C PHE A 382 -29.29 -12.55 -11.70
N GLU A 383 -29.06 -12.69 -13.00
CA GLU A 383 -29.74 -13.67 -13.86
C GLU A 383 -29.43 -15.12 -13.41
N VAL A 384 -28.16 -15.40 -13.07
CA VAL A 384 -27.76 -16.71 -12.51
C VAL A 384 -28.45 -16.97 -11.17
N TYR A 385 -28.54 -15.95 -10.29
CA TYR A 385 -29.23 -16.06 -9.01
C TYR A 385 -30.72 -16.37 -9.17
N THR A 386 -31.42 -15.64 -10.02
CA THR A 386 -32.86 -15.85 -10.26
C THR A 386 -33.14 -17.24 -10.87
N SER A 387 -32.31 -17.67 -11.79
CA SER A 387 -32.39 -19.00 -12.40
C SER A 387 -32.11 -20.11 -11.38
N ALA A 388 -31.12 -19.92 -10.49
CA ALA A 388 -30.80 -20.87 -9.44
C ALA A 388 -31.95 -21.00 -8.41
N VAL A 389 -32.60 -19.90 -8.05
CA VAL A 389 -33.77 -19.89 -7.15
C VAL A 389 -34.93 -20.68 -7.76
N GLU A 390 -35.20 -20.55 -9.06
CA GLU A 390 -36.26 -21.31 -9.70
C GLU A 390 -35.92 -22.82 -9.82
N ALA A 391 -34.62 -23.13 -10.06
CA ALA A 391 -34.13 -24.51 -10.04
C ALA A 391 -34.25 -25.13 -8.62
N GLU A 392 -33.92 -24.38 -7.59
CA GLU A 392 -34.09 -24.83 -6.20
C GLU A 392 -35.57 -25.16 -5.88
N LYS A 393 -36.49 -24.27 -6.25
CA LYS A 393 -37.92 -24.45 -6.07
C LYS A 393 -38.44 -25.72 -6.78
N SER A 394 -37.98 -25.94 -8.01
CA SER A 394 -38.36 -27.11 -8.81
C SER A 394 -37.80 -28.43 -8.22
N THR A 395 -36.53 -28.42 -7.81
CA THR A 395 -35.90 -29.59 -7.20
C THR A 395 -36.47 -29.90 -5.81
N LYS A 396 -36.88 -28.89 -5.05
CA LYS A 396 -37.60 -29.08 -3.79
C LYS A 396 -38.93 -29.77 -4.01
N LEU A 397 -39.69 -29.33 -4.99
CA LEU A 397 -40.97 -29.98 -5.35
C LEU A 397 -40.77 -31.45 -5.76
N ALA A 398 -39.71 -31.72 -6.55
CA ALA A 398 -39.38 -33.09 -6.96
C ALA A 398 -39.00 -33.96 -5.73
N LEU A 399 -38.26 -33.40 -4.78
CA LEU A 399 -37.93 -34.06 -3.53
C LEU A 399 -39.22 -34.41 -2.71
N ASP A 400 -40.11 -33.42 -2.56
CA ASP A 400 -41.38 -33.61 -1.83
C ASP A 400 -42.23 -34.75 -2.44
N PHE A 401 -42.24 -34.87 -3.77
CA PHE A 401 -42.91 -35.97 -4.46
C PHE A 401 -42.19 -37.32 -4.29
N ALA A 402 -40.86 -37.34 -4.36
CA ALA A 402 -40.07 -38.55 -4.15
C ALA A 402 -40.25 -39.09 -2.72
N GLU A 403 -40.27 -38.23 -1.71
CA GLU A 403 -40.51 -38.59 -0.32
C GLU A 403 -41.88 -39.20 -0.12
N LYS A 404 -42.97 -38.56 -0.63
CA LYS A 404 -44.33 -39.09 -0.56
C LYS A 404 -44.48 -40.41 -1.29
N SER A 405 -43.84 -40.59 -2.45
CA SER A 405 -43.85 -41.85 -3.21
C SER A 405 -43.14 -42.96 -2.46
N TYR A 406 -42.04 -42.66 -1.81
CA TYR A 406 -41.31 -43.63 -0.96
C TYR A 406 -42.11 -44.04 0.29
N GLU A 407 -42.74 -43.08 0.94
CA GLU A 407 -43.62 -43.36 2.08
C GLU A 407 -44.83 -44.25 1.70
N ALA A 408 -45.33 -44.06 0.47
CA ALA A 408 -46.39 -44.91 -0.10
C ALA A 408 -45.89 -46.26 -0.65
N GLY A 409 -44.59 -46.57 -0.55
CA GLY A 409 -43.98 -47.81 -1.06
C GLY A 409 -43.88 -47.90 -2.57
N ARG A 410 -44.00 -46.77 -3.31
CA ARG A 410 -44.02 -46.70 -4.79
C ARG A 410 -42.68 -46.35 -5.43
N SER A 411 -41.70 -45.88 -4.66
CA SER A 411 -40.34 -45.57 -5.08
C SER A 411 -39.30 -46.14 -4.13
N THR A 412 -38.04 -46.13 -4.56
CA THR A 412 -36.93 -46.71 -3.81
C THR A 412 -36.24 -45.64 -2.95
N ILE A 413 -35.45 -46.07 -1.96
CA ILE A 413 -34.58 -45.16 -1.18
C ILE A 413 -33.56 -44.45 -2.07
N TYR A 414 -33.15 -45.07 -3.19
CA TYR A 414 -32.26 -44.49 -4.17
C TYR A 414 -32.90 -43.26 -4.85
N ASP A 415 -34.17 -43.34 -5.24
CA ASP A 415 -34.90 -42.23 -5.86
C ASP A 415 -34.98 -41.01 -4.94
N VAL A 416 -35.27 -41.22 -3.67
CA VAL A 416 -35.31 -40.15 -2.67
C VAL A 416 -33.94 -39.58 -2.43
N THR A 417 -32.90 -40.41 -2.32
CA THR A 417 -31.52 -39.95 -2.12
C THR A 417 -31.07 -39.12 -3.33
N MET A 418 -31.40 -39.54 -4.56
CA MET A 418 -31.08 -38.79 -5.76
C MET A 418 -31.79 -37.41 -5.81
N ALA A 419 -33.09 -37.38 -5.50
CA ALA A 419 -33.88 -36.16 -5.45
C ALA A 419 -33.30 -35.18 -4.37
N ARG A 420 -32.91 -35.73 -3.20
CA ARG A 420 -32.29 -34.96 -2.12
C ARG A 420 -30.95 -34.36 -2.53
N ASN A 421 -30.09 -35.15 -3.19
CA ASN A 421 -28.81 -34.66 -3.72
C ASN A 421 -28.99 -33.53 -4.75
N ASN A 422 -29.98 -33.67 -5.64
CA ASN A 422 -30.31 -32.64 -6.61
C ASN A 422 -30.79 -31.35 -5.92
N TYR A 423 -31.61 -31.47 -4.89
CA TYR A 423 -32.06 -30.32 -4.11
C TYR A 423 -30.90 -29.66 -3.32
N ALA A 424 -30.03 -30.43 -2.67
CA ALA A 424 -28.86 -29.91 -1.96
C ALA A 424 -27.89 -29.19 -2.91
N ASN A 425 -27.67 -29.73 -4.12
CA ASN A 425 -26.87 -29.10 -5.15
C ASN A 425 -27.52 -27.80 -5.64
N ALA A 426 -28.83 -27.75 -5.81
CA ALA A 426 -29.56 -26.54 -6.18
C ALA A 426 -29.44 -25.46 -5.08
N GLN A 427 -29.57 -25.82 -3.81
CA GLN A 427 -29.35 -24.93 -2.67
C GLN A 427 -27.91 -24.37 -2.67
N GLY A 428 -26.90 -25.22 -2.92
CA GLY A 428 -25.51 -24.80 -3.06
C GLY A 428 -25.32 -23.81 -4.20
N SER A 429 -25.99 -24.03 -5.33
CA SER A 429 -25.97 -23.13 -6.49
C SER A 429 -26.61 -21.77 -6.18
N VAL A 430 -27.73 -21.75 -5.44
CA VAL A 430 -28.37 -20.51 -4.97
C VAL A 430 -27.43 -19.75 -4.03
N ALA A 431 -26.81 -20.42 -3.06
CA ALA A 431 -25.87 -19.80 -2.15
C ALA A 431 -24.68 -19.17 -2.92
N GLN A 432 -24.08 -19.92 -3.85
CA GLN A 432 -22.98 -19.42 -4.68
C GLN A 432 -23.37 -18.18 -5.49
N ALA A 433 -24.52 -18.26 -6.20
CA ALA A 433 -25.02 -17.17 -7.03
C ALA A 433 -25.37 -15.93 -6.18
N LYS A 434 -26.01 -16.14 -5.01
CA LYS A 434 -26.36 -15.10 -4.07
C LYS A 434 -25.12 -14.30 -3.61
N TYR A 435 -24.07 -14.98 -3.16
CA TYR A 435 -22.86 -14.31 -2.68
C TYR A 435 -22.03 -13.69 -3.80
N ASN A 436 -22.01 -14.29 -5.00
CA ASN A 436 -21.39 -13.68 -6.18
C ASN A 436 -22.09 -12.38 -6.58
N TYR A 437 -23.42 -12.37 -6.59
CA TYR A 437 -24.19 -11.16 -6.89
C TYR A 437 -23.98 -10.07 -5.83
N LEU A 438 -24.01 -10.42 -4.56
CA LEU A 438 -23.72 -9.47 -3.47
C LEU A 438 -22.35 -8.82 -3.62
N PHE A 439 -21.33 -9.61 -3.95
CA PHE A 439 -20.00 -9.07 -4.20
C PHE A 439 -20.00 -8.11 -5.39
N SER A 440 -20.68 -8.46 -6.49
CA SER A 440 -20.79 -7.60 -7.68
C SER A 440 -21.42 -6.24 -7.35
N ILE A 441 -22.49 -6.22 -6.53
CA ILE A 441 -23.09 -4.96 -6.05
C ILE A 441 -22.08 -4.15 -5.23
N LYS A 442 -21.34 -4.81 -4.32
CA LYS A 442 -20.34 -4.12 -3.48
C LYS A 442 -19.18 -3.55 -4.29
N VAL A 443 -18.81 -4.18 -5.39
CA VAL A 443 -17.83 -3.62 -6.34
C VAL A 443 -18.39 -2.34 -7.01
N LEU A 444 -19.66 -2.32 -7.39
CA LEU A 444 -20.29 -1.10 -7.93
C LEU A 444 -20.40 0.01 -6.87
N ASP A 445 -20.82 -0.32 -5.65
CA ASP A 445 -20.83 0.62 -4.51
C ASP A 445 -19.45 1.23 -4.27
N PHE A 446 -18.40 0.40 -4.33
CA PHE A 446 -17.00 0.82 -4.22
C PHE A 446 -16.61 1.84 -5.30
N TYR A 447 -16.94 1.56 -6.58
CA TYR A 447 -16.66 2.52 -7.66
C TYR A 447 -17.49 3.79 -7.52
N ALA A 448 -18.72 3.72 -7.06
CA ALA A 448 -19.55 4.88 -6.77
C ALA A 448 -19.05 5.72 -5.56
N GLY A 449 -18.00 5.25 -4.86
CA GLY A 449 -17.46 5.95 -3.67
C GLY A 449 -18.31 5.77 -2.41
N ARG A 450 -19.23 4.82 -2.41
CA ARG A 450 -19.99 4.41 -1.22
C ARG A 450 -19.13 3.41 -0.45
N GLY A 451 -18.96 3.58 0.83
CA GLY A 451 -18.16 2.64 1.62
C GLY A 451 -18.64 1.19 1.49
N ILE A 452 -17.74 0.21 1.71
CA ILE A 452 -18.07 -1.22 1.70
C ILE A 452 -18.76 -1.56 3.02
N ASN A 453 -20.06 -1.24 3.12
CA ASN A 453 -20.91 -1.63 4.25
C ASN A 453 -21.87 -2.76 3.80
N PHE A 454 -22.16 -3.72 4.72
CA PHE A 454 -23.09 -4.84 4.49
C PHE A 454 -24.27 -4.75 5.45
#